data_24283a26b8c1b7010ba70a368b34bc3f
#
_entry.id   24283a26b8c1b7010ba70a368b34bc3f
#
_cell.length_a   1.000
_cell.length_b   1.000
_cell.length_c   1.000
_cell.angle_alpha   90.00
_cell.angle_beta   90.00
_cell.angle_gamma   90.00
#
_symmetry.space_group_name_H-M   'P 1'
#
loop_
_entity.id
_entity.type
_entity.pdbx_description
1 polymer ?
#
loop_
_entity_poly.entity_id
_entity_poly.type
_entity_poly.pdbx_seq_one_letter_code
_entity_poly.pdbx_strand_id
1 'polypeptide(L)'
;MNYTFIEINKKKLPIKFGFNALRKYSSKTKTSLQDLDKLGTDMTLDDALTLIYCGVEDGYRAAKQECELTVDDLADLIDGDFDSIGRAMEILTEQMGGNNEKKPKAKK
;
A
#
# COMPACT_ATOMS: atom_id res chain seq x y z
N MET A 1 -12.77 11.92 2.82
CA MET A 1 -12.42 10.52 3.04
C MET A 1 -10.92 10.37 2.82
N ASN A 2 -10.23 9.70 3.72
CA ASN A 2 -8.77 9.64 3.65
C ASN A 2 -8.25 8.25 3.28
N TYR A 3 -9.10 7.47 2.66
CA TYR A 3 -8.71 6.18 2.10
C TYR A 3 -9.42 6.02 0.76
N THR A 4 -8.96 5.05 -0.01
CA THR A 4 -9.61 4.75 -1.28
C THR A 4 -9.83 3.25 -1.36
N PHE A 5 -10.25 2.77 -2.52
CA PHE A 5 -10.50 1.35 -2.71
C PHE A 5 -9.59 0.82 -3.80
N ILE A 6 -9.17 -0.43 -3.63
CA ILE A 6 -8.43 -1.14 -4.68
C ILE A 6 -9.21 -2.41 -4.99
N GLU A 7 -9.25 -2.74 -6.27
CA GLU A 7 -9.87 -3.99 -6.70
C GLU A 7 -8.78 -5.03 -6.91
N ILE A 8 -8.91 -6.14 -6.18
CA ILE A 8 -7.96 -7.25 -6.31
C ILE A 8 -8.77 -8.51 -6.53
N ASN A 9 -8.61 -9.11 -7.70
CA ASN A 9 -9.33 -10.33 -8.08
C ASN A 9 -10.84 -10.15 -7.91
N LYS A 10 -11.35 -9.02 -8.43
CA LYS A 10 -12.77 -8.67 -8.40
C LYS A 10 -13.32 -8.36 -7.01
N LYS A 11 -12.45 -8.27 -6.02
CA LYS A 11 -12.85 -7.91 -4.67
C LYS A 11 -12.38 -6.51 -4.37
N LYS A 12 -13.28 -5.67 -3.89
CA LYS A 12 -12.97 -4.27 -3.59
C LYS A 12 -12.57 -4.14 -2.13
N LEU A 13 -11.37 -3.65 -1.88
CA LEU A 13 -10.83 -3.52 -0.54
C LEU A 13 -10.48 -2.06 -0.26
N PRO A 14 -10.74 -1.57 0.97
CA PRO A 14 -10.25 -0.25 1.33
C PRO A 14 -8.73 -0.29 1.50
N ILE A 15 -8.07 0.80 1.12
CA ILE A 15 -6.62 0.86 1.21
C ILE A 15 -6.20 2.29 1.53
N LYS A 16 -5.21 2.41 2.41
CA LYS A 16 -4.68 3.71 2.81
C LYS A 16 -3.19 3.57 3.09
N PHE A 17 -2.37 4.27 2.32
CA PHE A 17 -0.93 4.33 2.56
C PHE A 17 -0.59 5.60 3.30
N GLY A 18 -1.00 5.68 4.56
CA GLY A 18 -0.68 6.79 5.42
C GLY A 18 0.47 6.44 6.34
N PHE A 19 0.71 7.31 7.30
CA PHE A 19 1.84 7.12 8.21
C PHE A 19 1.76 5.82 8.99
N ASN A 20 0.56 5.43 9.40
CA ASN A 20 0.39 4.19 10.15
C ASN A 20 0.77 2.96 9.33
N ALA A 21 0.35 2.94 8.07
CA ALA A 21 0.70 1.81 7.19
C ALA A 21 2.21 1.73 7.01
N LEU A 22 2.85 2.88 6.80
CA LEU A 22 4.30 2.91 6.60
C LEU A 22 5.04 2.54 7.89
N ARG A 23 4.53 2.97 9.03
CA ARG A 23 5.12 2.62 10.31
C ARG A 23 5.10 1.11 10.53
N LYS A 24 3.96 0.49 10.25
CA LYS A 24 3.83 -0.96 10.39
C LYS A 24 4.72 -1.70 9.40
N TYR A 25 4.77 -1.19 8.17
CA TYR A 25 5.65 -1.79 7.17
C TYR A 25 7.11 -1.73 7.59
N SER A 26 7.53 -0.55 8.06
CA SER A 26 8.90 -0.36 8.51
C SER A 26 9.25 -1.32 9.65
N SER A 27 8.32 -1.49 10.58
CA SER A 27 8.53 -2.39 11.72
C SER A 27 8.66 -3.85 11.28
N LYS A 28 7.82 -4.27 10.33
CA LYS A 28 7.80 -5.66 9.89
C LYS A 28 8.99 -6.02 9.01
N THR A 29 9.47 -5.07 8.21
CA THR A 29 10.54 -5.34 7.25
C THR A 29 11.88 -4.79 7.68
N LYS A 30 11.93 -4.05 8.78
CA LYS A 30 13.14 -3.39 9.26
C LYS A 30 13.66 -2.35 8.28
N THR A 31 12.75 -1.78 7.48
CA THR A 31 13.11 -0.75 6.54
C THR A 31 13.32 0.58 7.28
N SER A 32 14.43 1.24 7.01
CA SER A 32 14.73 2.51 7.66
C SER A 32 13.95 3.65 7.01
N LEU A 33 13.90 4.77 7.72
CA LEU A 33 13.24 5.95 7.19
C LEU A 33 13.88 6.40 5.86
N GLN A 34 15.20 6.24 5.77
CA GLN A 34 15.90 6.64 4.55
C GLN A 34 15.51 5.78 3.35
N ASP A 35 15.17 4.52 3.61
CA ASP A 35 14.86 3.59 2.53
C ASP A 35 13.39 3.67 2.10
N LEU A 36 12.57 4.47 2.78
CA LEU A 36 11.17 4.60 2.41
C LEU A 36 11.00 5.22 1.02
N ASP A 37 11.96 6.00 0.57
CA ASP A 37 11.87 6.61 -0.76
C ASP A 37 12.06 5.59 -1.87
N LYS A 38 12.47 4.38 -1.54
CA LYS A 38 12.64 3.31 -2.53
C LYS A 38 11.42 2.42 -2.67
N LEU A 39 10.36 2.75 -1.95
CA LEU A 39 9.15 1.93 -2.02
C LEU A 39 8.60 1.92 -3.43
N GLY A 40 8.26 0.73 -3.87
CA GLY A 40 7.69 0.55 -5.20
C GLY A 40 8.71 0.38 -6.31
N THR A 41 10.00 0.51 -6.01
CA THR A 41 11.03 0.41 -7.04
C THR A 41 11.95 -0.79 -6.89
N ASP A 42 12.36 -1.09 -5.66
CA ASP A 42 13.33 -2.16 -5.42
C ASP A 42 12.87 -3.00 -4.26
N MET A 43 11.84 -3.77 -4.47
CA MET A 43 11.21 -4.56 -3.43
C MET A 43 11.14 -6.02 -3.82
N THR A 44 11.28 -6.88 -2.82
CA THR A 44 10.98 -8.29 -3.03
C THR A 44 9.47 -8.48 -3.09
N LEU A 45 9.04 -9.62 -3.58
CA LEU A 45 7.61 -9.94 -3.60
C LEU A 45 7.03 -9.95 -2.19
N ASP A 46 7.79 -10.47 -1.23
CA ASP A 46 7.31 -10.52 0.14
C ASP A 46 7.15 -9.13 0.73
N ASP A 47 8.10 -8.23 0.44
CA ASP A 47 8.01 -6.86 0.92
C ASP A 47 6.83 -6.13 0.28
N ALA A 48 6.61 -6.35 -1.02
CA ALA A 48 5.47 -5.74 -1.70
C ALA A 48 4.17 -6.22 -1.09
N LEU A 49 4.05 -7.52 -0.84
CA LEU A 49 2.85 -8.07 -0.20
C LEU A 49 2.65 -7.46 1.19
N THR A 50 3.72 -7.35 1.97
CA THR A 50 3.64 -6.78 3.31
C THR A 50 3.16 -5.33 3.25
N LEU A 51 3.69 -4.55 2.32
CA LEU A 51 3.30 -3.15 2.17
C LEU A 51 1.82 -3.03 1.81
N ILE A 52 1.39 -3.82 0.83
CA ILE A 52 -0.01 -3.77 0.41
C ILE A 52 -0.93 -4.19 1.56
N TYR A 53 -0.54 -5.22 2.29
CA TYR A 53 -1.34 -5.67 3.43
C TYR A 53 -1.45 -4.57 4.49
N CYS A 54 -0.34 -3.89 4.80
CA CYS A 54 -0.38 -2.78 5.76
C CYS A 54 -1.32 -1.68 5.28
N GLY A 55 -1.31 -1.41 3.98
CA GLY A 55 -2.21 -0.40 3.41
C GLY A 55 -3.67 -0.82 3.52
N VAL A 56 -3.96 -2.09 3.22
CA VAL A 56 -5.34 -2.60 3.31
C VAL A 56 -5.80 -2.60 4.76
N GLU A 57 -4.95 -3.04 5.67
CA GLU A 57 -5.29 -3.06 7.08
C GLU A 57 -5.63 -1.65 7.58
N ASP A 58 -4.81 -0.68 7.19
CA ASP A 58 -5.06 0.70 7.59
C ASP A 58 -6.30 1.27 6.90
N GLY A 59 -6.57 0.83 5.67
CA GLY A 59 -7.80 1.22 4.98
C GLY A 59 -9.03 0.76 5.72
N TYR A 60 -9.03 -0.48 6.19
CA TYR A 60 -10.15 -0.98 6.98
C TYR A 60 -10.30 -0.18 8.27
N ARG A 61 -9.18 0.14 8.93
CA ARG A 61 -9.23 0.94 10.14
C ARG A 61 -9.82 2.34 9.85
N ALA A 62 -9.40 2.96 8.76
CA ALA A 62 -9.91 4.28 8.38
C ALA A 62 -11.40 4.22 8.05
N ALA A 63 -11.86 3.11 7.49
CA ALA A 63 -13.27 2.92 7.18
C ALA A 63 -14.08 2.48 8.39
N LYS A 64 -13.42 2.31 9.54
CA LYS A 64 -14.03 1.88 10.78
C LYS A 64 -14.64 0.49 10.64
N GLN A 65 -13.96 -0.36 9.92
CA GLN A 65 -14.34 -1.74 9.71
C GLN A 65 -13.20 -2.64 10.18
N GLU A 66 -13.56 -3.85 10.54
CA GLU A 66 -12.59 -4.83 11.00
C GLU A 66 -11.96 -5.53 9.79
N CYS A 67 -10.64 -5.64 9.79
CA CYS A 67 -9.94 -6.34 8.72
C CYS A 67 -9.86 -7.82 9.09
N GLU A 68 -10.63 -8.63 8.39
CA GLU A 68 -10.64 -10.07 8.62
C GLU A 68 -9.70 -10.82 7.70
N LEU A 69 -9.07 -10.11 6.76
CA LEU A 69 -8.11 -10.73 5.86
C LEU A 69 -6.78 -10.95 6.56
N THR A 70 -6.20 -12.11 6.31
CA THR A 70 -4.83 -12.36 6.71
C THR A 70 -3.89 -12.02 5.55
N VAL A 71 -2.58 -12.03 5.83
CA VAL A 71 -1.60 -11.82 4.76
C VAL A 71 -1.75 -12.91 3.70
N ASP A 72 -1.98 -14.15 4.12
CA ASP A 72 -2.15 -15.25 3.18
C ASP A 72 -3.41 -15.09 2.34
N ASP A 73 -4.50 -14.58 2.94
CA ASP A 73 -5.71 -14.31 2.18
C ASP A 73 -5.46 -13.28 1.08
N LEU A 74 -4.71 -12.23 1.42
CA LEU A 74 -4.38 -11.21 0.44
C LEU A 74 -3.49 -11.79 -0.66
N ALA A 75 -2.53 -12.62 -0.27
CA ALA A 75 -1.66 -13.26 -1.26
C ALA A 75 -2.46 -14.09 -2.24
N ASP A 76 -3.47 -14.81 -1.74
CA ASP A 76 -4.33 -15.62 -2.61
C ASP A 76 -5.10 -14.76 -3.59
N LEU A 77 -5.57 -13.59 -3.15
CA LEU A 77 -6.27 -12.68 -4.05
C LEU A 77 -5.32 -12.16 -5.15
N ILE A 78 -4.11 -11.79 -4.75
CA ILE A 78 -3.12 -11.29 -5.71
C ILE A 78 -2.73 -12.39 -6.68
N ASP A 79 -2.67 -13.62 -6.21
CA ASP A 79 -2.35 -14.75 -7.08
C ASP A 79 -3.33 -14.86 -8.25
N GLY A 80 -4.59 -14.52 -8.03
CA GLY A 80 -5.59 -14.50 -9.09
C GLY A 80 -5.64 -13.21 -9.89
N ASP A 81 -4.82 -12.22 -9.51
CA ASP A 81 -4.85 -10.91 -10.15
C ASP A 81 -3.52 -10.21 -9.93
N PHE A 82 -2.49 -10.73 -10.58
CA PHE A 82 -1.13 -10.25 -10.34
C PHE A 82 -0.96 -8.77 -10.69
N ASP A 83 -1.73 -8.27 -11.64
CA ASP A 83 -1.65 -6.86 -12.03
C ASP A 83 -2.07 -5.91 -10.90
N SER A 84 -2.74 -6.44 -9.88
CA SER A 84 -3.16 -5.62 -8.75
C SER A 84 -1.96 -5.03 -8.00
N ILE A 85 -0.80 -5.66 -8.08
CA ILE A 85 0.40 -5.11 -7.45
C ILE A 85 0.71 -3.74 -8.05
N GLY A 86 0.66 -3.63 -9.39
CA GLY A 86 0.89 -2.34 -10.05
C GLY A 86 -0.14 -1.30 -9.65
N ARG A 87 -1.40 -1.70 -9.55
CA ARG A 87 -2.44 -0.76 -9.13
C ARG A 87 -2.20 -0.27 -7.71
N ALA A 88 -1.75 -1.16 -6.82
CA ALA A 88 -1.44 -0.77 -5.45
C ALA A 88 -0.29 0.22 -5.41
N MET A 89 0.73 0.00 -6.24
CA MET A 89 1.87 0.91 -6.27
C MET A 89 1.48 2.28 -6.80
N GLU A 90 0.55 2.34 -7.74
CA GLU A 90 0.03 3.63 -8.21
C GLU A 90 -0.67 4.38 -7.09
N ILE A 91 -1.49 3.66 -6.30
CA ILE A 91 -2.16 4.28 -5.16
C ILE A 91 -1.16 4.78 -4.14
N LEU A 92 -0.12 3.97 -3.89
CA LEU A 92 0.94 4.38 -2.98
C LEU A 92 1.56 5.70 -3.42
N THR A 93 1.90 5.80 -4.69
CA THR A 93 2.50 7.01 -5.23
C THR A 93 1.58 8.21 -5.07
N GLU A 94 0.30 8.02 -5.37
CA GLU A 94 -0.68 9.11 -5.25
C GLU A 94 -0.85 9.56 -3.81
N GLN A 95 -0.90 8.63 -2.88
CA GLN A 95 -1.19 8.97 -1.49
C GLN A 95 0.04 9.49 -0.75
N MET A 96 1.23 9.06 -1.17
CA MET A 96 2.45 9.51 -0.49
C MET A 96 3.00 10.78 -1.09
N GLY A 97 2.87 10.93 -2.35
CA GLY A 97 3.61 11.94 -2.82
C GLY A 97 3.04 12.84 -3.78
N GLY A 98 2.21 12.40 -3.94
CA GLY A 98 1.76 13.09 -4.79
C GLY A 98 2.19 14.44 -5.03
N ASN A 99 2.47 14.19 -4.64
CA ASN A 99 2.47 15.02 -4.81
C ASN A 99 3.37 15.55 -4.94
N ASN A 100 3.92 15.36 -4.79
CA ASN A 100 4.63 15.88 -4.91
C ASN A 100 5.26 16.09 -5.60
N GLU A 101 5.35 15.87 -5.93
CA GLU A 101 5.62 16.22 -6.58
C GLU A 101 5.68 16.63 -7.21
N LYS A 102 5.69 16.57 -7.15
CA LYS A 102 5.46 17.18 -7.70
C LYS A 102 5.76 17.87 -7.87
N LYS A 103 6.20 17.90 -7.72
CA LYS A 103 6.26 18.59 -7.82
C LYS A 103 6.70 19.13 -8.24
N PRO A 104 6.82 19.20 -8.20
CA PRO A 104 7.04 19.71 -8.55
C PRO A 104 7.49 20.07 -8.92
N LYS A 105 7.69 19.93 -8.81
CA LYS A 105 7.65 20.25 -8.95
C LYS A 105 7.90 20.71 -9.36
N ALA A 106 8.11 20.69 -9.27
CA ALA A 106 7.95 21.15 -9.47
C ALA A 106 8.28 21.65 -9.89
N LYS A 107 8.50 21.61 -9.85
CA LYS A 107 8.40 22.01 -9.92
C LYS A 107 8.61 22.54 -10.29
N LYS A 108 8.92 22.46 -10.33
CA LYS A 108 8.71 22.97 -10.35
C LYS A 108 8.80 23.41 -10.49
#